data_dea50f0f9a5425ae6bd6aaa679dda162
#
_entry.id   dea50f0f9a5425ae6bd6aaa679dda162
#
_cell.length_a   1.000
_cell.length_b   1.000
_cell.length_c   1.000
_cell.angle_alpha   90.00
_cell.angle_beta   90.00
_cell.angle_gamma   90.00
#
_symmetry.space_group_name_H-M   'P 1'
#
loop_
_entity.id
_entity.type
_entity.pdbx_description
1 polymer ?
#
loop_
_entity_poly.entity_id
_entity_poly.type
_entity_poly.pdbx_seq_one_letter_code
_entity_poly.pdbx_strand_id
1 'polypeptide(L)'
;MAKYTDDAVLDAALAKVATCTRQSVCSGQPANYAGIAAVSLGSYTLTAGDGNGDYVIANGDVSGRKLTVGAQSGNNASATGSATHVALDDGTTLLHVTTCASVSTNSGQPFTVSAYDVEFLDVTA
;
A
#
# COMPACT_ATOMS: atom_id res chain seq x y z
N MET A 1 -25.54 9.39 -21.60
CA MET A 1 -25.94 9.25 -20.19
C MET A 1 -24.69 9.22 -19.34
N ALA A 2 -24.63 10.04 -18.31
CA ALA A 2 -23.49 10.03 -17.37
C ALA A 2 -23.51 8.76 -16.52
N LYS A 3 -22.35 8.24 -16.24
CA LYS A 3 -22.16 7.14 -15.28
C LYS A 3 -21.91 7.72 -13.92
N TYR A 4 -22.27 6.95 -12.89
CA TYR A 4 -22.14 7.41 -11.50
C TYR A 4 -21.77 6.26 -10.59
N THR A 5 -20.81 6.52 -9.70
CA THR A 5 -20.51 5.66 -8.56
C THR A 5 -20.40 6.56 -7.32
N ASP A 6 -21.18 6.25 -6.30
CA ASP A 6 -21.18 7.02 -5.07
C ASP A 6 -19.84 6.93 -4.34
N ASP A 7 -19.44 8.02 -3.69
CA ASP A 7 -18.20 8.05 -2.89
C ASP A 7 -18.17 6.97 -1.82
N ALA A 8 -19.32 6.62 -1.25
CA ALA A 8 -19.41 5.55 -0.26
C ALA A 8 -18.97 4.20 -0.80
N VAL A 9 -19.20 3.93 -2.09
CA VAL A 9 -18.74 2.68 -2.74
C VAL A 9 -17.23 2.70 -2.89
N LEU A 10 -16.66 3.82 -3.32
CA LEU A 10 -15.22 3.98 -3.47
C LEU A 10 -14.53 3.93 -2.11
N ASP A 11 -15.11 4.57 -1.09
CA ASP A 11 -14.59 4.55 0.27
C ASP A 11 -14.60 3.13 0.85
N ALA A 12 -15.63 2.33 0.57
CA ALA A 12 -15.70 0.95 1.03
C ALA A 12 -14.58 0.11 0.43
N ALA A 13 -14.26 0.31 -0.85
CA ALA A 13 -13.14 -0.38 -1.50
C ALA A 13 -11.80 0.04 -0.88
N LEU A 14 -11.60 1.34 -0.65
CA LEU A 14 -10.39 1.86 -0.02
C LEU A 14 -10.28 1.43 1.45
N ALA A 15 -11.41 1.37 2.18
CA ALA A 15 -11.44 0.88 3.55
C ALA A 15 -11.01 -0.59 3.63
N LYS A 16 -11.31 -1.39 2.60
CA LYS A 16 -10.84 -2.78 2.54
C LYS A 16 -9.31 -2.83 2.44
N VAL A 17 -8.70 -1.96 1.63
CA VAL A 17 -7.23 -1.85 1.57
C VAL A 17 -6.68 -1.39 2.91
N ALA A 18 -7.34 -0.47 3.59
CA ALA A 18 -6.93 0.03 4.91
C ALA A 18 -7.06 -1.00 6.04
N THR A 19 -7.57 -2.20 5.79
CA THR A 19 -7.52 -3.30 6.76
C THR A 19 -6.15 -3.99 6.79
N CYS A 20 -5.25 -3.64 5.88
CA CYS A 20 -3.92 -4.22 5.84
C CYS A 20 -3.11 -3.82 7.05
N THR A 21 -2.45 -4.80 7.65
CA THR A 21 -1.64 -4.62 8.85
C THR A 21 -0.14 -4.72 8.59
N ARG A 22 0.25 -5.08 7.38
CA ARG A 22 1.66 -5.17 6.99
C ARG A 22 1.89 -4.57 5.60
N GLN A 23 2.96 -3.79 5.50
CA GLN A 23 3.46 -3.25 4.24
C GLN A 23 4.86 -3.80 4.01
N SER A 24 5.04 -4.51 2.91
CA SER A 24 6.33 -5.11 2.56
C SER A 24 6.90 -4.44 1.32
N VAL A 25 8.20 -4.12 1.36
CA VAL A 25 8.93 -3.70 0.15
C VAL A 25 9.50 -4.95 -0.50
N CYS A 26 9.30 -5.07 -1.80
CA CYS A 26 9.56 -6.30 -2.55
C CYS A 26 10.46 -6.04 -3.76
N SER A 27 11.33 -7.02 -4.06
CA SER A 27 12.18 -6.97 -5.26
C SER A 27 11.42 -7.28 -6.54
N GLY A 28 10.20 -7.75 -6.45
CA GLY A 28 9.31 -8.05 -7.56
C GLY A 28 7.87 -8.12 -7.10
N GLN A 29 6.93 -8.27 -8.02
CA GLN A 29 5.53 -8.35 -7.69
C GLN A 29 5.17 -9.72 -7.13
N PRO A 30 4.70 -9.81 -5.86
CA PRO A 30 4.16 -11.07 -5.34
C PRO A 30 2.83 -11.40 -6.03
N ALA A 31 2.58 -12.68 -6.30
CA ALA A 31 1.35 -13.13 -6.95
C ALA A 31 0.20 -13.30 -5.96
N ASN A 32 0.51 -13.57 -4.68
CA ASN A 32 -0.45 -13.79 -3.62
C ASN A 32 0.23 -13.60 -2.26
N TYR A 33 -0.53 -13.79 -1.18
CA TYR A 33 0.00 -13.65 0.18
C TYR A 33 1.23 -14.54 0.42
N ALA A 34 1.16 -15.81 0.02
CA ALA A 34 2.25 -16.76 0.22
C ALA A 34 3.52 -16.37 -0.56
N GLY A 35 3.37 -15.68 -1.69
CA GLY A 35 4.49 -15.24 -2.52
C GLY A 35 5.26 -14.04 -1.97
N ILE A 36 4.73 -13.33 -0.98
CA ILE A 36 5.40 -12.15 -0.41
C ILE A 36 6.75 -12.53 0.20
N ALA A 37 6.83 -13.63 0.94
CA ALA A 37 8.04 -14.04 1.63
C ALA A 37 9.23 -14.25 0.68
N ALA A 38 8.99 -14.68 -0.55
CA ALA A 38 10.03 -14.94 -1.53
C ALA A 38 10.66 -13.65 -2.10
N VAL A 39 9.95 -12.54 -2.06
CA VAL A 39 10.38 -11.27 -2.67
C VAL A 39 10.51 -10.13 -1.65
N SER A 40 10.10 -10.33 -0.40
CA SER A 40 10.16 -9.28 0.64
C SER A 40 11.60 -8.98 1.04
N LEU A 41 11.92 -7.68 1.05
CA LEU A 41 13.22 -7.17 1.52
C LEU A 41 13.11 -6.53 2.90
N GLY A 42 11.92 -6.27 3.37
CA GLY A 42 11.64 -5.68 4.66
C GLY A 42 10.17 -5.29 4.78
N SER A 43 9.71 -5.04 6.00
CA SER A 43 8.31 -4.72 6.22
C SER A 43 8.09 -3.78 7.40
N TYR A 44 6.92 -3.17 7.41
CA TYR A 44 6.40 -2.36 8.52
C TYR A 44 5.04 -2.89 8.94
N THR A 45 4.78 -2.87 10.23
CA THR A 45 3.43 -3.11 10.77
C THR A 45 2.64 -1.81 10.69
N LEU A 46 1.43 -1.88 10.15
CA LEU A 46 0.53 -0.74 10.04
C LEU A 46 -0.68 -0.93 10.95
N THR A 47 -1.22 0.19 11.43
CA THR A 47 -2.48 0.19 12.16
C THR A 47 -3.63 0.28 11.18
N ALA A 48 -4.52 -0.72 11.17
CA ALA A 48 -5.65 -0.76 10.27
C ALA A 48 -6.69 0.32 10.61
N GLY A 49 -7.36 0.82 9.59
CA GLY A 49 -8.46 1.77 9.71
C GLY A 49 -8.13 3.17 9.23
N ASP A 50 -9.15 3.87 8.74
CA ASP A 50 -9.05 5.25 8.30
C ASP A 50 -8.83 6.20 9.48
N GLY A 51 -7.96 7.19 9.31
CA GLY A 51 -7.79 8.30 10.26
C GLY A 51 -6.84 8.03 11.42
N ASN A 52 -6.07 6.94 11.40
CA ASN A 52 -5.18 6.58 12.50
C ASN A 52 -3.70 6.89 12.25
N GLY A 53 -3.38 7.70 11.24
CA GLY A 53 -2.02 8.10 10.89
C GLY A 53 -1.35 7.26 9.82
N ASP A 54 -1.69 5.97 9.72
CA ASP A 54 -1.18 5.10 8.66
C ASP A 54 -2.03 5.16 7.40
N TYR A 55 -3.34 5.40 7.55
CA TYR A 55 -4.29 5.47 6.45
C TYR A 55 -5.21 6.66 6.58
N VAL A 56 -5.43 7.39 5.49
CA VAL A 56 -6.39 8.48 5.41
C VAL A 56 -7.14 8.39 4.10
N ILE A 57 -8.47 8.34 4.17
CA ILE A 57 -9.35 8.37 3.00
C ILE A 57 -9.85 9.81 2.80
N ALA A 58 -9.74 10.33 1.57
CA ALA A 58 -10.10 11.69 1.22
C ALA A 58 -10.51 11.79 -0.24
N ASN A 59 -10.89 12.99 -0.69
CA ASN A 59 -11.14 13.24 -2.10
C ASN A 59 -9.89 12.96 -2.94
N GLY A 60 -10.08 12.36 -4.12
CA GLY A 60 -9.00 12.15 -5.06
C GLY A 60 -8.41 13.47 -5.57
N ASP A 61 -7.19 13.40 -6.07
CA ASP A 61 -6.49 14.59 -6.57
C ASP A 61 -7.12 15.15 -7.86
N VAL A 62 -7.71 14.28 -8.67
CA VAL A 62 -8.39 14.64 -9.91
C VAL A 62 -9.90 14.45 -9.76
N SER A 63 -10.32 13.28 -9.35
CA SER A 63 -11.73 12.93 -9.10
C SER A 63 -11.79 11.71 -8.21
N GLY A 64 -12.99 11.33 -7.78
CA GLY A 64 -13.19 10.13 -6.95
C GLY A 64 -12.64 10.25 -5.55
N ARG A 65 -12.11 9.15 -5.05
CA ARG A 65 -11.59 9.06 -3.68
C ARG A 65 -10.20 8.44 -3.67
N LYS A 66 -9.41 8.77 -2.67
CA LYS A 66 -8.08 8.19 -2.50
C LYS A 66 -7.84 7.72 -1.07
N LEU A 67 -6.98 6.72 -0.93
CA LEU A 67 -6.39 6.31 0.33
C LEU A 67 -4.92 6.74 0.32
N THR A 68 -4.53 7.58 1.27
CA THR A 68 -3.12 7.90 1.49
C THR A 68 -2.55 6.92 2.50
N VAL A 69 -1.49 6.23 2.12
CA VAL A 69 -0.72 5.35 3.01
C VAL A 69 0.46 6.17 3.51
N GLY A 70 0.57 6.35 4.82
CA GLY A 70 1.56 7.20 5.44
C GLY A 70 2.99 6.67 5.27
N ALA A 71 3.96 7.57 5.30
CA ALA A 71 5.38 7.22 5.23
C ALA A 71 5.80 6.39 6.46
N GLN A 72 6.71 5.45 6.26
CA GLN A 72 7.23 4.59 7.32
C GLN A 72 8.75 4.68 7.41
N SER A 73 9.28 4.62 8.62
CA SER A 73 10.71 4.65 8.88
C SER A 73 11.03 3.96 10.21
N GLY A 74 12.29 3.61 10.43
CA GLY A 74 12.78 3.10 11.70
C GLY A 74 12.99 1.59 11.77
N ASN A 75 12.43 0.81 10.85
CA ASN A 75 12.69 -0.62 10.79
C ASN A 75 13.92 -0.93 9.93
N ASN A 76 14.55 -2.05 10.23
CA ASN A 76 15.69 -2.53 9.45
C ASN A 76 15.22 -3.51 8.37
N ALA A 77 15.90 -3.48 7.22
CA ALA A 77 15.64 -4.44 6.16
C ALA A 77 16.06 -5.84 6.58
N SER A 78 15.31 -6.84 6.11
CA SER A 78 15.61 -8.25 6.37
C SER A 78 16.51 -8.88 5.29
N ALA A 79 16.62 -8.23 4.13
CA ALA A 79 17.43 -8.70 3.02
C ALA A 79 18.02 -7.55 2.23
N THR A 80 19.12 -7.82 1.55
CA THR A 80 19.77 -6.85 0.64
C THR A 80 19.18 -6.97 -0.75
N GLY A 81 18.83 -5.85 -1.35
CA GLY A 81 18.32 -5.82 -2.72
C GLY A 81 17.78 -4.45 -3.11
N SER A 82 17.11 -4.41 -4.24
CA SER A 82 16.45 -3.22 -4.75
C SER A 82 14.94 -3.47 -4.79
N ALA A 83 14.19 -2.71 -3.99
CA ALA A 83 12.75 -2.82 -3.95
C ALA A 83 12.13 -2.07 -5.13
N THR A 84 11.21 -2.71 -5.82
CA THR A 84 10.48 -2.15 -6.97
C THR A 84 8.98 -2.11 -6.75
N HIS A 85 8.49 -2.84 -5.75
CA HIS A 85 7.08 -2.96 -5.44
C HIS A 85 6.84 -2.84 -3.94
N VAL A 86 5.64 -2.36 -3.60
CA VAL A 86 5.13 -2.34 -2.22
C VAL A 86 3.87 -3.17 -2.19
N ALA A 87 3.80 -4.10 -1.23
CA ALA A 87 2.67 -5.00 -1.06
C ALA A 87 1.99 -4.76 0.28
N LEU A 88 0.67 -4.70 0.28
CA LEU A 88 -0.15 -4.57 1.47
C LEU A 88 -0.95 -5.85 1.70
N ASP A 89 -0.87 -6.40 2.91
CA ASP A 89 -1.62 -7.61 3.28
C ASP A 89 -2.24 -7.45 4.68
N ASP A 90 -3.29 -8.23 4.93
CA ASP A 90 -4.03 -8.21 6.20
C ASP A 90 -3.64 -9.37 7.13
N GLY A 91 -2.57 -10.08 6.82
CA GLY A 91 -2.11 -11.26 7.56
C GLY A 91 -2.58 -12.58 6.97
N THR A 92 -3.49 -12.57 6.00
CA THR A 92 -4.00 -13.77 5.31
C THR A 92 -4.13 -13.59 3.80
N THR A 93 -4.38 -12.38 3.35
CA THR A 93 -4.65 -12.08 1.93
C THR A 93 -3.82 -10.88 1.49
N LEU A 94 -3.21 -10.99 0.32
CA LEU A 94 -2.59 -9.86 -0.37
C LEU A 94 -3.70 -9.01 -0.99
N LEU A 95 -3.86 -7.77 -0.52
CA LEU A 95 -4.95 -6.91 -0.95
C LEU A 95 -4.55 -5.85 -1.99
N HIS A 96 -3.29 -5.41 -1.98
CA HIS A 96 -2.85 -4.37 -2.90
C HIS A 96 -1.36 -4.47 -3.16
N VAL A 97 -0.95 -4.29 -4.41
CA VAL A 97 0.45 -4.17 -4.81
C VAL A 97 0.58 -2.97 -5.73
N THR A 98 1.58 -2.15 -5.49
CA THR A 98 1.91 -1.04 -6.39
C THR A 98 3.41 -1.02 -6.67
N THR A 99 3.78 -0.42 -7.79
CA THR A 99 5.18 -0.12 -8.07
C THR A 99 5.62 1.07 -7.21
N CYS A 100 6.90 1.12 -6.88
CA CYS A 100 7.49 2.24 -6.18
C CYS A 100 8.78 2.68 -6.87
N ALA A 101 9.24 3.89 -6.57
CA ALA A 101 10.59 4.28 -6.93
C ALA A 101 11.58 3.29 -6.29
N SER A 102 12.64 2.93 -7.01
CA SER A 102 13.59 1.95 -6.54
C SER A 102 14.17 2.37 -5.19
N VAL A 103 14.08 1.47 -4.21
CA VAL A 103 14.62 1.66 -2.86
C VAL A 103 15.68 0.58 -2.63
N SER A 104 16.92 1.01 -2.39
CA SER A 104 18.00 0.07 -2.04
C SER A 104 17.89 -0.32 -0.58
N THR A 105 17.96 -1.62 -0.29
CA THR A 105 17.96 -2.14 1.07
C THR A 105 19.24 -2.89 1.34
N ASN A 106 19.70 -2.84 2.59
CA ASN A 106 20.82 -3.65 3.07
C ASN A 106 20.36 -4.38 4.33
N SER A 107 20.55 -5.71 4.35
CA SER A 107 20.15 -6.53 5.50
C SER A 107 20.70 -5.96 6.81
N GLY A 108 19.82 -5.76 7.79
CA GLY A 108 20.17 -5.22 9.09
C GLY A 108 20.29 -3.70 9.14
N GLN A 109 20.10 -2.98 8.04
CA GLN A 109 20.17 -1.53 7.98
C GLN A 109 18.78 -0.91 7.84
N PRO A 110 18.57 0.33 8.35
CA PRO A 110 17.28 0.99 8.24
C PRO A 110 16.88 1.25 6.78
N PHE A 111 15.58 1.17 6.51
CA PHE A 111 15.01 1.58 5.24
C PHE A 111 13.75 2.41 5.48
N THR A 112 13.33 3.15 4.48
CA THR A 112 12.13 3.98 4.54
C THR A 112 11.19 3.68 3.38
N VAL A 113 9.89 3.93 3.60
CA VAL A 113 8.88 3.87 2.55
C VAL A 113 8.20 5.23 2.53
N SER A 114 8.24 5.91 1.38
CA SER A 114 7.56 7.19 1.21
C SER A 114 6.05 7.00 1.21
N ALA A 115 5.31 8.03 1.64
CA ALA A 115 3.86 8.03 1.53
C ALA A 115 3.43 7.91 0.06
N TYR A 116 2.30 7.23 -0.18
CA TYR A 116 1.72 7.10 -1.51
C TYR A 116 0.20 7.01 -1.43
N ASP A 117 -0.45 7.26 -2.56
CA ASP A 117 -1.90 7.24 -2.68
C ASP A 117 -2.36 6.04 -3.50
N VAL A 118 -3.47 5.44 -3.05
CA VAL A 118 -4.28 4.52 -3.85
C VAL A 118 -5.54 5.29 -4.24
N GLU A 119 -5.72 5.59 -5.52
CA GLU A 119 -6.78 6.47 -5.98
C GLU A 119 -7.73 5.73 -6.93
N PHE A 120 -9.02 5.84 -6.63
CA PHE A 120 -10.10 5.37 -7.50
C PHE A 120 -10.79 6.59 -8.08
N LEU A 121 -10.67 6.77 -9.39
CA LEU A 121 -11.30 7.87 -10.09
C LEU A 121 -12.79 7.63 -10.26
N ASP A 122 -13.55 8.72 -10.37
CA ASP A 122 -14.96 8.62 -10.71
C ASP A 122 -15.12 7.96 -12.09
N VAL A 123 -16.20 7.20 -12.23
CA VAL A 123 -16.55 6.66 -13.55
C VAL A 123 -16.93 7.80 -14.47
N THR A 124 -16.55 7.68 -15.73
CA THR A 124 -16.85 8.69 -16.74
C THR A 124 -17.80 8.14 -17.82
N ALA A 125 -18.56 9.05 -18.41
CA ALA A 125 -19.49 8.67 -19.48
C ALA A 125 -18.77 8.34 -20.78
#